data_9ac1f37cb8ecb2685b74bd4b5fb0a812
#
_entry.id   9ac1f37cb8ecb2685b74bd4b5fb0a812
#
_cell.length_a   1.000
_cell.length_b   1.000
_cell.length_c   1.000
_cell.angle_alpha   90.00
_cell.angle_beta   90.00
_cell.angle_gamma   90.00
#
_symmetry.space_group_name_H-M   'P 1'
#
loop_
_entity.id
_entity.type
_entity.pdbx_description
1 polymer ?
#
loop_
_entity_poly.entity_id
_entity_poly.type
_entity_poly.pdbx_seq_one_letter_code
_entity_poly.pdbx_strand_id
1 'polypeptide(L)'
;MRNARTRVLAGLAVLAVIGAACASNSTTSSAQGTGSSNGLCASIDTSSADALANVCSSGTLRVATDAKYAPQSSFNVQTGQWQGFDVDVANEIASRLGVKAELQDQKWGVITAGSWNDRWDVSVGSMTDTIDREKLFYFTPAYYYTPAAIAVYTDNTSITGPGDLTGKTVCVGVSTTYQDYVQGTLKLGSGAPPFDFQIQGANLQTYTTDTDALDNLALGDGVRCYAAISAQQTIQAYIDDGGKIKLVGDPLYYEPLSVAFDKNDPSDAQSLSEAVGNIIDDMHADGTLSALSKKWYSGVDWTVSSASKGSVSPSA
;
A
#
# COMPACT_ATOMS: atom_id res chain seq x y z
N MET A 1 -37.09 -23.81 -57.70
CA MET A 1 -38.58 -23.89 -57.75
C MET A 1 -39.04 -22.90 -56.68
N ARG A 2 -39.42 -21.67 -57.06
CA ARG A 2 -40.80 -21.16 -57.30
C ARG A 2 -41.59 -21.25 -56.00
N ASN A 3 -42.02 -20.19 -55.46
CA ASN A 3 -42.97 -19.11 -55.54
C ASN A 3 -43.48 -18.89 -54.09
N ALA A 4 -44.11 -17.87 -53.66
CA ALA A 4 -44.62 -16.57 -54.16
C ALA A 4 -45.10 -15.75 -52.96
N ARG A 5 -44.94 -14.49 -53.09
CA ARG A 5 -45.77 -13.33 -52.74
C ARG A 5 -47.13 -13.57 -52.04
N THR A 6 -47.41 -12.77 -51.00
CA THR A 6 -48.69 -12.02 -50.93
C THR A 6 -48.52 -10.74 -50.08
N ARG A 7 -48.94 -9.63 -50.70
CA ARG A 7 -49.11 -8.27 -50.10
C ARG A 7 -50.54 -8.16 -49.58
N VAL A 8 -50.74 -7.50 -48.48
CA VAL A 8 -52.03 -6.78 -48.23
C VAL A 8 -51.71 -5.43 -47.59
N LEU A 9 -52.33 -4.41 -48.22
CA LEU A 9 -52.34 -2.97 -47.89
C LEU A 9 -53.51 -2.66 -46.95
N ALA A 10 -53.34 -1.53 -46.26
CA ALA A 10 -54.33 -0.46 -46.00
C ALA A 10 -54.65 -0.20 -44.52
N GLY A 11 -54.58 1.07 -44.18
CA GLY A 11 -55.34 1.69 -43.13
C GLY A 11 -54.74 2.99 -42.57
N LEU A 12 -54.94 4.11 -43.29
CA LEU A 12 -54.71 5.49 -42.80
C LEU A 12 -55.65 5.80 -41.63
N ALA A 13 -55.15 6.44 -40.57
CA ALA A 13 -55.93 7.37 -39.76
C ALA A 13 -55.02 8.49 -39.26
N VAL A 14 -55.23 9.67 -39.79
CA VAL A 14 -54.64 10.95 -39.40
C VAL A 14 -55.42 11.50 -38.21
N LEU A 15 -54.78 11.83 -37.11
CA LEU A 15 -55.27 12.78 -36.12
C LEU A 15 -54.17 13.78 -35.77
N ALA A 16 -54.34 15.01 -36.21
CA ALA A 16 -53.52 16.16 -35.84
C ALA A 16 -54.00 16.70 -34.49
N VAL A 17 -53.06 16.87 -33.55
CA VAL A 17 -53.24 17.75 -32.41
C VAL A 17 -52.06 18.71 -32.36
N ILE A 18 -52.38 19.97 -32.50
CA ILE A 18 -51.49 21.14 -32.37
C ILE A 18 -51.28 21.40 -30.88
N GLY A 19 -50.02 21.51 -30.45
CA GLY A 19 -49.68 21.86 -29.08
C GLY A 19 -48.25 22.42 -28.99
N ALA A 20 -48.18 23.74 -28.97
CA ALA A 20 -47.20 24.68 -28.41
C ALA A 20 -45.71 24.28 -28.35
N ALA A 21 -44.92 25.04 -29.06
CA ALA A 21 -43.44 25.14 -28.99
C ALA A 21 -42.97 25.64 -27.61
N CYS A 22 -42.09 24.87 -26.98
CA CYS A 22 -41.07 25.41 -26.07
C CYS A 22 -39.72 25.01 -26.64
N ALA A 23 -38.98 25.98 -27.12
CA ALA A 23 -37.60 25.83 -27.56
C ALA A 23 -36.73 25.55 -26.34
N SER A 24 -36.26 24.32 -26.18
CA SER A 24 -35.17 24.00 -25.26
C SER A 24 -33.88 23.82 -26.08
N ASN A 25 -32.95 24.71 -25.84
CA ASN A 25 -31.62 24.70 -26.36
C ASN A 25 -30.91 23.41 -25.91
N SER A 26 -30.72 22.47 -26.82
CA SER A 26 -29.91 21.25 -26.56
C SER A 26 -28.46 21.62 -26.65
N THR A 27 -27.88 22.06 -25.54
CA THR A 27 -26.43 22.06 -25.37
C THR A 27 -26.00 20.60 -25.23
N THR A 28 -25.23 20.12 -26.18
CA THR A 28 -24.55 18.82 -26.16
C THR A 28 -23.50 18.90 -25.03
N SER A 29 -23.85 18.43 -23.85
CA SER A 29 -22.89 18.20 -22.77
C SER A 29 -22.10 16.94 -23.10
N SER A 30 -20.84 17.14 -23.44
CA SER A 30 -19.80 16.11 -23.38
C SER A 30 -19.81 15.51 -21.97
N ALA A 31 -19.98 14.20 -21.85
CA ALA A 31 -19.91 13.51 -20.59
C ALA A 31 -18.46 13.61 -20.05
N GLN A 32 -18.18 14.64 -19.29
CA GLN A 32 -17.06 14.66 -18.37
C GLN A 32 -17.41 13.74 -17.22
N GLY A 33 -16.53 12.78 -16.93
CA GLY A 33 -16.67 11.85 -15.82
C GLY A 33 -16.84 12.64 -14.52
N THR A 34 -18.00 12.49 -13.88
CA THR A 34 -18.29 13.08 -12.57
C THR A 34 -17.44 12.40 -11.51
N GLY A 35 -16.29 13.00 -11.19
CA GLY A 35 -15.65 12.82 -9.91
C GLY A 35 -16.63 13.24 -8.81
N SER A 36 -16.68 12.51 -7.72
CA SER A 36 -17.55 12.80 -6.58
C SER A 36 -17.33 14.22 -6.09
N SER A 37 -18.35 15.08 -6.14
CA SER A 37 -18.28 16.52 -5.85
C SER A 37 -18.18 16.85 -4.34
N ASN A 38 -17.82 15.89 -3.47
CA ASN A 38 -17.87 16.01 -2.01
C ASN A 38 -16.51 15.81 -1.31
N GLY A 39 -15.38 15.70 -2.01
CA GLY A 39 -14.06 15.54 -1.39
C GLY A 39 -13.38 16.88 -1.07
N LEU A 40 -12.24 16.81 -0.37
CA LEU A 40 -11.44 17.97 0.03
C LEU A 40 -11.11 18.88 -1.16
N CYS A 41 -10.82 18.32 -2.32
CA CYS A 41 -10.49 19.06 -3.55
C CYS A 41 -11.57 20.04 -4.01
N ALA A 42 -12.83 19.84 -3.62
CA ALA A 42 -13.91 20.78 -3.95
C ALA A 42 -13.72 22.19 -3.32
N SER A 43 -12.89 22.29 -2.27
CA SER A 43 -12.60 23.54 -1.55
C SER A 43 -11.18 24.07 -1.78
N ILE A 44 -10.36 23.37 -2.56
CA ILE A 44 -8.95 23.74 -2.82
C ILE A 44 -8.85 24.72 -3.99
N ASP A 45 -8.06 25.77 -3.82
CA ASP A 45 -7.69 26.68 -4.91
C ASP A 45 -6.65 25.99 -5.81
N THR A 46 -7.10 25.55 -6.96
CA THR A 46 -6.25 24.85 -7.95
C THR A 46 -5.40 25.79 -8.80
N SER A 47 -5.39 27.10 -8.52
CA SER A 47 -4.47 28.05 -9.17
C SER A 47 -3.06 28.05 -8.55
N SER A 48 -2.90 27.46 -7.36
CA SER A 48 -1.62 27.19 -6.75
C SER A 48 -0.83 26.14 -7.57
N ALA A 49 0.50 26.20 -7.51
CA ALA A 49 1.38 25.25 -8.19
C ALA A 49 1.94 24.18 -7.24
N ASP A 50 1.34 23.99 -6.06
CA ASP A 50 1.72 22.94 -5.12
C ASP A 50 1.14 21.57 -5.47
N ALA A 51 1.63 20.52 -4.83
CA ALA A 51 1.23 19.14 -5.15
C ALA A 51 -0.25 18.87 -4.87
N LEU A 52 -0.85 19.47 -3.83
CA LEU A 52 -2.28 19.30 -3.53
C LEU A 52 -3.15 19.89 -4.63
N ALA A 53 -2.84 21.11 -5.07
CA ALA A 53 -3.54 21.77 -6.18
C ALA A 53 -3.41 20.98 -7.48
N ASN A 54 -2.22 20.43 -7.77
CA ASN A 54 -1.99 19.59 -8.95
C ASN A 54 -2.81 18.30 -8.93
N VAL A 55 -2.86 17.59 -7.81
CA VAL A 55 -3.68 16.39 -7.61
C VAL A 55 -5.17 16.72 -7.77
N CYS A 56 -5.63 17.79 -7.14
CA CYS A 56 -7.03 18.25 -7.25
C CYS A 56 -7.41 18.66 -8.67
N SER A 57 -6.51 19.36 -9.37
CA SER A 57 -6.72 19.82 -10.76
C SER A 57 -6.73 18.63 -11.75
N SER A 58 -5.85 17.65 -11.57
CA SER A 58 -5.79 16.47 -12.42
C SER A 58 -6.93 15.48 -12.16
N GLY A 59 -7.53 15.51 -10.96
CA GLY A 59 -8.51 14.53 -10.51
C GLY A 59 -7.91 13.15 -10.24
N THR A 60 -6.59 13.04 -10.09
CA THR A 60 -5.88 11.77 -9.93
C THR A 60 -4.77 11.89 -8.90
N LEU A 61 -4.71 10.92 -7.98
CA LEU A 61 -3.60 10.68 -7.05
C LEU A 61 -2.76 9.52 -7.60
N ARG A 62 -1.56 9.78 -8.07
CA ARG A 62 -0.61 8.77 -8.56
C ARG A 62 0.12 8.15 -7.36
N VAL A 63 -0.04 6.85 -7.16
CA VAL A 63 0.42 6.15 -5.97
C VAL A 63 1.46 5.10 -6.32
N ALA A 64 2.69 5.25 -5.83
CA ALA A 64 3.71 4.21 -5.92
C ALA A 64 3.55 3.17 -4.81
N THR A 65 3.53 1.90 -5.16
CA THR A 65 3.50 0.75 -4.24
C THR A 65 4.19 -0.46 -4.87
N ASP A 66 4.38 -1.55 -4.13
CA ASP A 66 5.00 -2.80 -4.61
C ASP A 66 3.90 -3.81 -4.99
N ALA A 67 3.97 -4.38 -6.19
CA ALA A 67 3.04 -5.40 -6.66
C ALA A 67 3.26 -6.80 -6.02
N LYS A 68 4.32 -6.99 -5.23
CA LYS A 68 4.72 -8.27 -4.62
C LYS A 68 4.88 -8.18 -3.10
N TYR A 69 4.03 -7.44 -2.44
CA TYR A 69 4.09 -7.25 -0.98
C TYR A 69 2.74 -7.59 -0.32
N ALA A 70 2.21 -8.79 -0.61
CA ALA A 70 0.98 -9.28 0.03
C ALA A 70 1.20 -9.51 1.54
N PRO A 71 0.19 -9.25 2.40
CA PRO A 71 -1.17 -8.80 2.10
C PRO A 71 -1.33 -7.28 2.00
N GLN A 72 -0.25 -6.51 2.07
CA GLN A 72 -0.27 -5.05 1.99
C GLN A 72 -0.62 -4.57 0.57
N SER A 73 0.12 -5.05 -0.44
CA SER A 73 -0.14 -4.72 -1.84
C SER A 73 0.24 -5.87 -2.76
N SER A 74 -0.62 -6.15 -3.73
CA SER A 74 -0.35 -7.13 -4.77
C SER A 74 -1.11 -6.80 -6.05
N PHE A 75 -0.54 -7.14 -7.20
CA PHE A 75 -1.16 -6.97 -8.49
C PHE A 75 -1.42 -8.32 -9.15
N ASN A 76 -2.68 -8.61 -9.40
CA ASN A 76 -3.09 -9.83 -10.11
C ASN A 76 -3.01 -9.60 -11.62
N VAL A 77 -1.98 -10.17 -12.26
CA VAL A 77 -1.73 -10.00 -13.70
C VAL A 77 -2.82 -10.61 -14.58
N GLN A 78 -3.58 -11.60 -14.10
CA GLN A 78 -4.65 -12.25 -14.86
C GLN A 78 -5.92 -11.38 -14.89
N THR A 79 -6.22 -10.67 -13.82
CA THR A 79 -7.41 -9.81 -13.71
C THR A 79 -7.11 -8.34 -13.96
N GLY A 80 -5.83 -7.94 -13.90
CA GLY A 80 -5.41 -6.54 -13.98
C GLY A 80 -5.80 -5.72 -12.75
N GLN A 81 -6.01 -6.37 -11.60
CA GLN A 81 -6.49 -5.70 -10.39
C GLN A 81 -5.44 -5.67 -9.30
N TRP A 82 -5.38 -4.53 -8.63
CA TRP A 82 -4.67 -4.34 -7.38
C TRP A 82 -5.53 -4.79 -6.20
N GLN A 83 -4.88 -5.33 -5.17
CA GLN A 83 -5.51 -5.71 -3.92
C GLN A 83 -4.53 -5.61 -2.75
N GLY A 84 -5.05 -5.37 -1.54
CA GLY A 84 -4.25 -5.33 -0.32
C GLY A 84 -4.66 -4.20 0.60
N PHE A 85 -4.11 -4.20 1.80
CA PHE A 85 -4.37 -3.20 2.82
C PHE A 85 -3.95 -1.79 2.34
N ASP A 86 -2.72 -1.63 1.85
CA ASP A 86 -2.19 -0.36 1.33
C ASP A 86 -2.99 0.13 0.11
N VAL A 87 -3.48 -0.82 -0.72
CA VAL A 87 -4.34 -0.50 -1.87
C VAL A 87 -5.67 0.10 -1.42
N ASP A 88 -6.30 -0.50 -0.42
CA ASP A 88 -7.56 0.01 0.13
C ASP A 88 -7.36 1.37 0.83
N VAL A 89 -6.24 1.54 1.57
CA VAL A 89 -5.87 2.83 2.18
C VAL A 89 -5.66 3.91 1.12
N ALA A 90 -4.93 3.62 0.04
CA ALA A 90 -4.71 4.55 -1.06
C ALA A 90 -6.02 4.98 -1.75
N ASN A 91 -6.91 4.02 -1.98
CA ASN A 91 -8.24 4.28 -2.55
C ASN A 91 -9.11 5.15 -1.63
N GLU A 92 -9.07 4.91 -0.32
CA GLU A 92 -9.80 5.71 0.66
C GLU A 92 -9.26 7.14 0.75
N ILE A 93 -7.92 7.32 0.78
CA ILE A 93 -7.29 8.64 0.71
C ILE A 93 -7.77 9.40 -0.54
N ALA A 94 -7.68 8.77 -1.71
CA ALA A 94 -8.12 9.38 -2.96
C ALA A 94 -9.62 9.72 -2.95
N SER A 95 -10.46 8.86 -2.38
CA SER A 95 -11.90 9.10 -2.21
C SER A 95 -12.18 10.31 -1.34
N ARG A 96 -11.49 10.47 -0.21
CA ARG A 96 -11.64 11.64 0.70
C ARG A 96 -11.09 12.93 0.08
N LEU A 97 -10.05 12.83 -0.72
CA LEU A 97 -9.60 13.97 -1.55
C LEU A 97 -10.64 14.33 -2.62
N GLY A 98 -11.48 13.40 -3.09
CA GLY A 98 -12.43 13.58 -4.19
C GLY A 98 -11.81 13.32 -5.56
N VAL A 99 -10.75 12.51 -5.63
CA VAL A 99 -10.01 12.13 -6.84
C VAL A 99 -9.98 10.61 -7.01
N LYS A 100 -9.30 10.11 -8.05
CA LYS A 100 -9.07 8.68 -8.27
C LYS A 100 -7.65 8.30 -7.89
N ALA A 101 -7.45 7.14 -7.26
CA ALA A 101 -6.12 6.57 -7.09
C ALA A 101 -5.68 5.88 -8.39
N GLU A 102 -4.44 6.14 -8.81
CA GLU A 102 -3.75 5.43 -9.88
C GLU A 102 -2.52 4.75 -9.30
N LEU A 103 -2.64 3.43 -9.02
CA LEU A 103 -1.56 2.65 -8.43
C LEU A 103 -0.54 2.24 -9.49
N GLN A 104 0.74 2.39 -9.16
CA GLN A 104 1.88 2.08 -10.02
C GLN A 104 2.82 1.11 -9.31
N ASP A 105 3.16 0.01 -10.00
CA ASP A 105 4.17 -0.94 -9.53
C ASP A 105 5.56 -0.31 -9.61
N GLN A 106 6.19 -0.11 -8.47
CA GLN A 106 7.52 0.47 -8.36
C GLN A 106 8.41 -0.40 -7.46
N LYS A 107 9.66 -0.57 -7.87
CA LYS A 107 10.64 -1.28 -7.04
C LYS A 107 10.89 -0.50 -5.75
N TRP A 108 10.85 -1.18 -4.62
CA TRP A 108 11.05 -0.58 -3.30
C TRP A 108 12.28 0.32 -3.21
N GLY A 109 13.44 -0.16 -3.70
CA GLY A 109 14.67 0.64 -3.71
C GLY A 109 14.61 1.91 -4.56
N VAL A 110 13.68 1.99 -5.54
CA VAL A 110 13.44 3.21 -6.34
C VAL A 110 12.56 4.18 -5.55
N ILE A 111 11.57 3.68 -4.83
CA ILE A 111 10.71 4.50 -3.96
C ILE A 111 11.55 5.13 -2.85
N THR A 112 12.30 4.31 -2.11
CA THR A 112 13.10 4.75 -0.95
C THR A 112 14.31 5.62 -1.29
N ALA A 113 14.74 5.65 -2.55
CA ALA A 113 15.80 6.54 -2.99
C ALA A 113 15.39 8.03 -3.06
N GLY A 114 14.09 8.34 -3.05
CA GLY A 114 13.59 9.69 -3.28
C GLY A 114 13.83 10.19 -4.69
N SER A 115 13.71 11.50 -4.89
CA SER A 115 13.86 12.14 -6.20
C SER A 115 12.96 11.52 -7.26
N TRP A 116 11.68 11.45 -6.96
CA TRP A 116 10.68 10.81 -7.81
C TRP A 116 10.44 11.54 -9.14
N ASN A 117 10.82 12.84 -9.21
CA ASN A 117 10.76 13.67 -10.41
C ASN A 117 9.36 13.65 -11.06
N ASP A 118 8.33 13.89 -10.26
CA ASP A 118 6.92 13.97 -10.69
C ASP A 118 6.40 12.70 -11.41
N ARG A 119 7.00 11.53 -11.15
CA ARG A 119 6.50 10.27 -11.70
C ARG A 119 5.26 9.76 -10.96
N TRP A 120 5.15 10.03 -9.69
CA TRP A 120 4.00 9.78 -8.81
C TRP A 120 3.98 10.81 -7.68
N ASP A 121 2.83 10.97 -7.05
CA ASP A 121 2.59 12.02 -6.06
C ASP A 121 2.90 11.54 -4.64
N VAL A 122 2.72 10.24 -4.38
CA VAL A 122 2.74 9.66 -3.04
C VAL A 122 3.17 8.19 -3.06
N SER A 123 3.77 7.72 -1.97
CA SER A 123 3.93 6.29 -1.73
C SER A 123 2.99 5.83 -0.60
N VAL A 124 2.09 4.90 -0.92
CA VAL A 124 1.32 4.11 0.04
C VAL A 124 1.77 2.66 -0.12
N GLY A 125 2.85 2.32 0.60
CA GLY A 125 3.56 1.06 0.44
C GLY A 125 4.27 0.68 1.74
N SER A 126 3.63 0.93 2.89
CA SER A 126 4.16 0.52 4.20
C SER A 126 5.56 1.06 4.49
N MET A 127 5.78 2.36 4.26
CA MET A 127 7.08 2.96 4.51
C MET A 127 7.25 3.31 5.99
N THR A 128 8.24 2.69 6.63
CA THR A 128 8.63 3.04 7.99
C THR A 128 9.28 4.42 8.00
N ASP A 129 8.83 5.28 8.89
CA ASP A 129 9.50 6.53 9.20
C ASP A 129 10.83 6.23 9.92
N THR A 130 11.96 6.58 9.28
CA THR A 130 13.31 6.47 9.83
C THR A 130 14.02 7.81 9.74
N ILE A 131 14.96 8.06 10.66
CA ILE A 131 15.72 9.33 10.67
C ILE A 131 16.41 9.61 9.32
N ASP A 132 16.81 8.58 8.58
CA ASP A 132 17.44 8.77 7.29
C ASP A 132 16.41 9.04 6.19
N ARG A 133 15.23 8.42 6.22
CA ARG A 133 14.13 8.69 5.29
C ARG A 133 13.48 10.05 5.54
N GLU A 134 13.40 10.54 6.79
CA GLU A 134 12.92 11.89 7.13
C GLU A 134 13.71 13.00 6.40
N LYS A 135 14.95 12.75 5.98
CA LYS A 135 15.74 13.71 5.19
C LYS A 135 15.22 13.85 3.76
N LEU A 136 14.56 12.82 3.24
CA LEU A 136 14.10 12.74 1.85
C LEU A 136 12.59 12.90 1.71
N PHE A 137 11.82 12.55 2.75
CA PHE A 137 10.37 12.47 2.69
C PHE A 137 9.68 13.26 3.80
N TYR A 138 8.49 13.81 3.48
CA TYR A 138 7.47 14.10 4.48
C TYR A 138 6.70 12.81 4.78
N PHE A 139 6.27 12.63 6.02
CA PHE A 139 5.48 11.49 6.48
C PHE A 139 4.18 11.93 7.12
N THR A 140 3.10 11.17 6.91
CA THR A 140 1.88 11.31 7.69
C THR A 140 2.04 10.71 9.08
N PRO A 141 1.09 10.89 10.02
CA PRO A 141 0.91 9.96 11.13
C PRO A 141 0.87 8.52 10.63
N ALA A 142 1.35 7.58 11.45
CA ALA A 142 1.35 6.17 11.07
C ALA A 142 -0.08 5.66 10.86
N TYR A 143 -0.37 5.03 9.72
CA TYR A 143 -1.68 4.45 9.46
C TYR A 143 -1.83 3.02 9.99
N TYR A 144 -0.71 2.34 10.28
CA TYR A 144 -0.70 1.08 11.03
C TYR A 144 0.71 0.76 11.55
N TYR A 145 0.84 -0.34 12.28
CA TYR A 145 2.09 -0.81 12.85
C TYR A 145 2.34 -2.26 12.43
N THR A 146 3.61 -2.63 12.23
CA THR A 146 3.98 -4.01 11.95
C THR A 146 5.14 -4.48 12.83
N PRO A 147 5.06 -5.70 13.40
CA PRO A 147 6.22 -6.33 14.02
C PRO A 147 7.17 -6.86 12.95
N ALA A 148 8.46 -6.56 13.07
CA ALA A 148 9.51 -7.21 12.32
C ALA A 148 9.78 -8.59 12.93
N ALA A 149 9.65 -9.65 12.14
CA ALA A 149 9.70 -11.02 12.63
C ALA A 149 10.69 -11.89 11.86
N ILE A 150 11.15 -12.96 12.50
CA ILE A 150 12.07 -13.95 11.93
C ILE A 150 11.26 -15.14 11.41
N ALA A 151 11.52 -15.52 10.16
CA ALA A 151 11.06 -16.78 9.59
C ALA A 151 12.25 -17.72 9.36
N VAL A 152 12.01 -19.03 9.51
CA VAL A 152 12.94 -20.09 9.16
C VAL A 152 12.23 -21.15 8.30
N TYR A 153 13.02 -21.98 7.61
CA TYR A 153 12.43 -23.11 6.89
C TYR A 153 11.68 -24.06 7.88
N THR A 154 10.55 -24.62 7.44
CA THR A 154 9.63 -25.38 8.32
C THR A 154 10.33 -26.45 9.14
N ASP A 155 11.28 -27.21 8.54
CA ASP A 155 11.97 -28.31 9.20
C ASP A 155 13.19 -27.85 10.05
N ASN A 156 13.53 -26.55 10.03
CA ASN A 156 14.60 -26.03 10.89
C ASN A 156 14.18 -26.14 12.36
N THR A 157 15.04 -26.74 13.19
CA THR A 157 14.85 -26.86 14.64
C THR A 157 15.98 -26.23 15.44
N SER A 158 16.98 -25.68 14.76
CA SER A 158 18.20 -25.16 15.38
C SER A 158 18.14 -23.63 15.64
N ILE A 159 17.22 -22.93 14.98
CA ILE A 159 17.02 -21.50 15.15
C ILE A 159 15.67 -21.29 15.82
N THR A 160 15.72 -20.75 17.03
CA THR A 160 14.56 -20.48 17.88
C THR A 160 14.38 -19.00 18.19
N GLY A 161 15.39 -18.20 17.86
CA GLY A 161 15.37 -16.75 18.08
C GLY A 161 16.57 -16.03 17.49
N PRO A 162 16.68 -14.72 17.70
CA PRO A 162 17.67 -13.86 17.06
C PRO A 162 19.13 -14.23 17.42
N GLY A 163 19.38 -14.73 18.63
CA GLY A 163 20.73 -15.11 19.08
C GLY A 163 21.34 -16.28 18.30
N ASP A 164 20.51 -17.15 17.71
CA ASP A 164 20.95 -18.32 16.94
C ASP A 164 21.43 -17.94 15.52
N LEU A 165 21.29 -16.68 15.12
CA LEU A 165 21.62 -16.18 13.78
C LEU A 165 23.09 -15.76 13.61
N THR A 166 23.92 -15.78 14.67
CA THR A 166 25.33 -15.47 14.57
C THR A 166 26.04 -16.40 13.56
N GLY A 167 26.71 -15.81 12.57
CA GLY A 167 27.37 -16.54 11.48
C GLY A 167 26.43 -17.18 10.45
N LYS A 168 25.09 -17.06 10.61
CA LYS A 168 24.11 -17.55 9.64
C LYS A 168 23.80 -16.49 8.60
N THR A 169 23.42 -16.94 7.39
CA THR A 169 22.93 -16.04 6.34
C THR A 169 21.46 -15.74 6.57
N VAL A 170 21.13 -14.45 6.62
CA VAL A 170 19.77 -13.91 6.76
C VAL A 170 19.36 -13.23 5.46
N CYS A 171 18.21 -13.63 4.91
CA CYS A 171 17.59 -13.05 3.71
C CYS A 171 16.65 -11.90 4.07
N VAL A 172 16.76 -10.79 3.36
CA VAL A 172 15.88 -9.60 3.53
C VAL A 172 15.63 -8.90 2.19
N GLY A 173 14.60 -8.07 2.11
CA GLY A 173 14.43 -7.13 1.03
C GLY A 173 15.50 -6.02 1.07
N VAL A 174 15.97 -5.59 -0.10
CA VAL A 174 16.93 -4.49 -0.21
C VAL A 174 16.29 -3.16 0.18
N SER A 175 17.04 -2.27 0.83
CA SER A 175 16.60 -0.93 1.29
C SER A 175 15.44 -0.97 2.30
N THR A 176 15.25 -2.11 2.99
CA THR A 176 14.28 -2.27 4.07
C THR A 176 14.91 -1.96 5.43
N THR A 177 14.06 -1.67 6.41
CA THR A 177 14.47 -1.57 7.83
C THR A 177 15.03 -2.89 8.34
N TYR A 178 14.63 -4.02 7.78
CA TYR A 178 15.17 -5.36 8.09
C TYR A 178 16.64 -5.47 7.70
N GLN A 179 17.01 -4.92 6.53
CA GLN A 179 18.41 -4.82 6.12
C GLN A 179 19.20 -3.99 7.11
N ASP A 180 18.71 -2.79 7.45
CA ASP A 180 19.38 -1.88 8.38
C ASP A 180 19.49 -2.47 9.79
N TYR A 181 18.47 -3.24 10.22
CA TYR A 181 18.50 -3.94 11.51
C TYR A 181 19.62 -5.00 11.57
N VAL A 182 19.73 -5.85 10.55
CA VAL A 182 20.79 -6.87 10.49
C VAL A 182 22.18 -6.23 10.43
N GLN A 183 22.30 -5.07 9.80
CA GLN A 183 23.54 -4.28 9.73
C GLN A 183 23.84 -3.50 11.03
N GLY A 184 22.90 -3.41 11.96
CA GLY A 184 23.04 -2.63 13.19
C GLY A 184 23.01 -1.13 12.96
N THR A 185 22.38 -0.66 11.89
CA THR A 185 22.33 0.76 11.48
C THR A 185 20.94 1.39 11.57
N LEU A 186 19.89 0.60 11.81
CA LEU A 186 18.51 1.07 11.87
C LEU A 186 18.32 2.17 12.93
N LYS A 187 17.69 3.26 12.51
CA LYS A 187 17.28 4.38 13.37
C LYS A 187 15.85 4.75 13.01
N LEU A 188 14.91 4.25 13.78
CA LEU A 188 13.50 4.60 13.62
C LEU A 188 13.25 6.06 13.99
N GLY A 189 12.22 6.66 13.41
CA GLY A 189 11.76 8.01 13.72
C GLY A 189 11.30 8.17 15.17
N SER A 190 11.11 9.39 15.62
CA SER A 190 10.86 9.74 17.02
C SER A 190 9.57 9.15 17.62
N GLY A 191 8.61 8.74 16.77
CA GLY A 191 7.34 8.12 17.18
C GLY A 191 7.40 6.61 17.40
N ALA A 192 8.53 5.97 17.09
CA ALA A 192 8.67 4.52 17.17
C ALA A 192 9.00 4.07 18.62
N PRO A 193 8.53 2.86 19.03
CA PRO A 193 8.98 2.26 20.28
C PRO A 193 10.48 1.98 20.27
N PRO A 194 11.17 2.09 21.43
CA PRO A 194 12.58 1.72 21.53
C PRO A 194 12.77 0.23 21.26
N PHE A 195 13.90 -0.13 20.69
CA PHE A 195 14.28 -1.53 20.43
C PHE A 195 15.80 -1.74 20.63
N ASP A 196 16.21 -2.99 20.77
CA ASP A 196 17.60 -3.42 20.84
C ASP A 196 18.00 -4.27 19.65
N PHE A 197 19.26 -4.17 19.20
CA PHE A 197 19.82 -5.07 18.19
C PHE A 197 20.13 -6.43 18.80
N GLN A 198 19.26 -7.41 18.55
CA GLN A 198 19.39 -8.77 19.10
C GLN A 198 20.17 -9.72 18.17
N ILE A 199 20.36 -9.34 16.90
CA ILE A 199 21.13 -10.10 15.90
C ILE A 199 22.53 -9.51 15.80
N GLN A 200 23.55 -10.33 16.01
CA GLN A 200 24.96 -9.91 15.90
C GLN A 200 25.72 -10.90 15.02
N GLY A 201 26.54 -10.37 14.10
CA GLY A 201 27.44 -11.19 13.28
C GLY A 201 26.74 -12.13 12.30
N ALA A 202 25.50 -11.85 11.93
CA ALA A 202 24.84 -12.55 10.83
C ALA A 202 25.38 -12.09 9.47
N ASN A 203 25.37 -13.00 8.48
CA ASN A 203 25.68 -12.67 7.10
C ASN A 203 24.39 -12.20 6.40
N LEU A 204 24.47 -11.10 5.67
CA LEU A 204 23.31 -10.53 4.99
C LEU A 204 23.23 -10.97 3.53
N GLN A 205 22.06 -11.41 3.08
CA GLN A 205 21.72 -11.63 1.67
C GLN A 205 20.47 -10.82 1.32
N THR A 206 20.60 -9.90 0.36
CA THR A 206 19.49 -9.03 -0.05
C THR A 206 18.81 -9.51 -1.33
N TYR A 207 17.51 -9.27 -1.43
CA TYR A 207 16.66 -9.56 -2.59
C TYR A 207 15.85 -8.31 -2.99
N THR A 208 15.28 -8.33 -4.19
CA THR A 208 14.54 -7.17 -4.72
C THR A 208 13.28 -6.87 -3.91
N THR A 209 12.58 -7.92 -3.44
CA THR A 209 11.37 -7.82 -2.62
C THR A 209 11.47 -8.72 -1.40
N ASP A 210 10.63 -8.49 -0.39
CA ASP A 210 10.50 -9.38 0.76
C ASP A 210 9.98 -10.76 0.34
N THR A 211 9.05 -10.83 -0.59
CA THR A 211 8.56 -12.09 -1.14
C THR A 211 9.69 -12.89 -1.79
N ASP A 212 10.58 -12.24 -2.57
CA ASP A 212 11.75 -12.92 -3.15
C ASP A 212 12.68 -13.47 -2.04
N ALA A 213 12.83 -12.77 -0.90
CA ALA A 213 13.60 -13.26 0.24
C ALA A 213 12.95 -14.50 0.89
N LEU A 214 11.62 -14.50 1.07
CA LEU A 214 10.86 -15.65 1.59
C LEU A 214 10.90 -16.84 0.63
N ASP A 215 10.78 -16.61 -0.68
CA ASP A 215 10.90 -17.66 -1.71
C ASP A 215 12.27 -18.36 -1.64
N ASN A 216 13.34 -17.59 -1.43
CA ASN A 216 14.68 -18.15 -1.31
C ASN A 216 14.89 -18.90 0.02
N LEU A 217 14.28 -18.48 1.12
CA LEU A 217 14.24 -19.24 2.36
C LEU A 217 13.50 -20.58 2.19
N ALA A 218 12.35 -20.55 1.49
CA ALA A 218 11.50 -21.72 1.28
C ALA A 218 12.12 -22.82 0.39
N LEU A 219 13.28 -22.55 -0.26
CA LEU A 219 14.02 -23.57 -1.00
C LEU A 219 14.64 -24.66 -0.10
N GLY A 220 14.79 -24.39 1.20
CA GLY A 220 15.32 -25.35 2.18
C GLY A 220 16.28 -24.71 3.18
N ASP A 221 16.45 -25.38 4.31
CA ASP A 221 17.30 -24.90 5.41
C ASP A 221 18.77 -24.70 4.96
N GLY A 222 19.25 -23.46 5.00
CA GLY A 222 20.60 -23.09 4.62
C GLY A 222 20.91 -23.17 3.11
N VAL A 223 19.93 -23.47 2.24
CA VAL A 223 20.17 -23.55 0.77
C VAL A 223 20.58 -22.18 0.21
N ARG A 224 19.90 -21.13 0.60
CA ARG A 224 20.22 -19.72 0.28
C ARG A 224 20.46 -18.92 1.54
N CYS A 225 19.60 -19.09 2.53
CA CYS A 225 19.73 -18.50 3.85
C CYS A 225 19.13 -19.46 4.89
N TYR A 226 19.42 -19.17 6.15
CA TYR A 226 18.91 -19.93 7.29
C TYR A 226 17.66 -19.30 7.88
N ALA A 227 17.51 -17.98 7.70
CA ALA A 227 16.37 -17.22 8.15
C ALA A 227 16.05 -16.08 7.16
N ALA A 228 14.84 -15.56 7.22
CA ALA A 228 14.47 -14.29 6.62
C ALA A 228 13.82 -13.37 7.66
N ILE A 229 13.93 -12.05 7.46
CA ILE A 229 13.23 -11.06 8.29
C ILE A 229 12.34 -10.25 7.37
N SER A 230 11.09 -10.09 7.78
CA SER A 230 10.07 -9.28 7.10
C SER A 230 8.98 -8.89 8.09
N ALA A 231 7.96 -8.14 7.64
CA ALA A 231 6.74 -7.91 8.39
C ALA A 231 6.08 -9.25 8.78
N GLN A 232 5.66 -9.38 10.04
CA GLN A 232 5.00 -10.60 10.51
C GLN A 232 3.78 -10.96 9.66
N GLN A 233 3.00 -9.97 9.24
CA GLN A 233 1.81 -10.17 8.40
C GLN A 233 2.17 -10.75 7.02
N THR A 234 3.28 -10.32 6.42
CA THR A 234 3.79 -10.84 5.15
C THR A 234 4.26 -12.28 5.29
N ILE A 235 5.00 -12.58 6.36
CA ILE A 235 5.44 -13.96 6.67
C ILE A 235 4.22 -14.86 6.89
N GLN A 236 3.23 -14.40 7.67
CA GLN A 236 2.02 -15.19 7.95
C GLN A 236 1.22 -15.45 6.68
N ALA A 237 1.00 -14.44 5.84
CA ALA A 237 0.32 -14.63 4.55
C ALA A 237 1.06 -15.63 3.66
N TYR A 238 2.39 -15.58 3.64
CA TYR A 238 3.20 -16.56 2.90
C TYR A 238 3.04 -17.99 3.43
N ILE A 239 2.94 -18.15 4.75
CA ILE A 239 2.66 -19.46 5.39
C ILE A 239 1.24 -19.94 5.03
N ASP A 240 0.25 -19.07 5.12
CA ASP A 240 -1.15 -19.37 4.84
C ASP A 240 -1.36 -19.80 3.37
N ASP A 241 -0.55 -19.26 2.45
CA ASP A 241 -0.49 -19.65 1.03
C ASP A 241 0.29 -20.97 0.78
N GLY A 242 0.72 -21.66 1.85
CA GLY A 242 1.40 -22.95 1.78
C GLY A 242 2.92 -22.87 1.67
N GLY A 243 3.50 -21.72 1.94
CA GLY A 243 4.96 -21.53 1.99
C GLY A 243 5.61 -22.37 3.06
N LYS A 244 6.74 -23.03 2.73
CA LYS A 244 7.46 -23.96 3.63
C LYS A 244 8.37 -23.22 4.62
N ILE A 245 7.82 -22.26 5.35
CA ILE A 245 8.49 -21.51 6.39
C ILE A 245 7.63 -21.44 7.65
N LYS A 246 8.22 -21.05 8.76
CA LYS A 246 7.53 -20.79 10.02
C LYS A 246 8.15 -19.60 10.76
N LEU A 247 7.35 -18.91 11.55
CA LEU A 247 7.80 -17.88 12.48
C LEU A 247 8.56 -18.50 13.66
N VAL A 248 9.58 -17.78 14.15
CA VAL A 248 10.35 -18.15 15.35
C VAL A 248 10.69 -16.91 16.19
N GLY A 249 10.71 -17.11 17.51
CA GLY A 249 11.00 -16.05 18.48
C GLY A 249 9.93 -14.98 18.56
N ASP A 250 10.20 -13.99 19.41
CA ASP A 250 9.39 -12.78 19.53
C ASP A 250 9.75 -11.76 18.43
N PRO A 251 8.88 -10.77 18.15
CA PRO A 251 9.21 -9.68 17.23
C PRO A 251 10.50 -8.96 17.63
N LEU A 252 11.31 -8.61 16.63
CA LEU A 252 12.58 -7.90 16.83
C LEU A 252 12.35 -6.44 17.22
N TYR A 253 11.41 -5.79 16.57
CA TYR A 253 10.97 -4.41 16.81
C TYR A 253 9.61 -4.19 16.16
N TYR A 254 9.01 -3.03 16.43
CA TYR A 254 7.75 -2.59 15.85
C TYR A 254 7.97 -1.32 15.04
N GLU A 255 7.42 -1.28 13.84
CA GLU A 255 7.56 -0.16 12.89
C GLU A 255 6.25 0.60 12.76
N PRO A 256 6.25 1.92 12.92
CA PRO A 256 5.17 2.77 12.44
C PRO A 256 5.27 2.90 10.92
N LEU A 257 4.18 2.60 10.21
CA LEU A 257 4.11 2.68 8.73
C LEU A 257 3.28 3.89 8.33
N SER A 258 3.87 4.75 7.51
CA SER A 258 3.32 6.04 7.13
C SER A 258 3.24 6.18 5.60
N VAL A 259 2.39 7.08 5.15
CA VAL A 259 2.36 7.55 3.77
C VAL A 259 3.52 8.53 3.57
N ALA A 260 4.26 8.37 2.48
CA ALA A 260 5.47 9.16 2.21
C ALA A 260 5.32 10.06 0.98
N PHE A 261 5.94 11.25 1.03
CA PHE A 261 5.94 12.27 -0.01
C PHE A 261 7.36 12.77 -0.24
N ASP A 262 7.80 12.89 -1.50
CA ASP A 262 9.16 13.31 -1.83
C ASP A 262 9.36 14.81 -1.54
N LYS A 263 10.33 15.13 -0.67
CA LYS A 263 10.71 16.53 -0.39
C LYS A 263 11.36 17.24 -1.57
N ASN A 264 11.86 16.49 -2.54
CA ASN A 264 12.45 17.03 -3.76
C ASN A 264 11.45 17.09 -4.93
N ASP A 265 10.14 16.91 -4.65
CA ASP A 265 9.12 17.07 -5.68
C ASP A 265 9.11 18.53 -6.19
N PRO A 266 9.10 18.75 -7.52
CA PRO A 266 9.04 20.09 -8.09
C PRO A 266 7.82 20.93 -7.68
N SER A 267 6.75 20.25 -7.25
CA SER A 267 5.46 20.86 -6.92
C SER A 267 5.24 21.11 -5.43
N ASP A 268 6.27 21.11 -4.60
CA ASP A 268 6.14 21.24 -3.13
C ASP A 268 5.09 20.28 -2.53
N ALA A 269 5.55 19.09 -2.13
CA ALA A 269 4.70 18.03 -1.61
C ALA A 269 4.17 18.28 -0.18
N GLN A 270 4.58 19.36 0.50
CA GLN A 270 4.20 19.59 1.90
C GLN A 270 2.67 19.75 2.06
N SER A 271 2.04 20.54 1.18
CA SER A 271 0.58 20.76 1.23
C SER A 271 -0.22 19.47 1.08
N LEU A 272 0.21 18.59 0.16
CA LEU A 272 -0.42 17.28 -0.04
C LEU A 272 -0.17 16.36 1.18
N SER A 273 1.05 16.38 1.74
CA SER A 273 1.39 15.61 2.94
C SER A 273 0.54 15.99 4.14
N GLU A 274 0.32 17.29 4.38
CA GLU A 274 -0.53 17.80 5.46
C GLU A 274 -2.00 17.41 5.25
N ALA A 275 -2.51 17.55 4.02
CA ALA A 275 -3.89 17.16 3.68
C ALA A 275 -4.13 15.66 3.88
N VAL A 276 -3.22 14.82 3.42
CA VAL A 276 -3.31 13.36 3.60
C VAL A 276 -3.08 12.98 5.07
N GLY A 277 -2.22 13.67 5.79
CA GLY A 277 -2.04 13.48 7.24
C GLY A 277 -3.35 13.66 8.01
N ASN A 278 -4.08 14.73 7.74
CA ASN A 278 -5.41 14.95 8.33
C ASN A 278 -6.41 13.85 7.93
N ILE A 279 -6.36 13.36 6.68
CA ILE A 279 -7.20 12.25 6.23
C ILE A 279 -6.87 10.96 7.01
N ILE A 280 -5.59 10.67 7.27
CA ILE A 280 -5.17 9.51 8.08
C ILE A 280 -5.70 9.64 9.52
N ASP A 281 -5.61 10.82 10.13
CA ASP A 281 -6.16 11.07 11.46
C ASP A 281 -7.69 10.86 11.50
N ASP A 282 -8.41 11.36 10.49
CA ASP A 282 -9.85 11.12 10.34
C ASP A 282 -10.17 9.63 10.15
N MET A 283 -9.38 8.89 9.37
CA MET A 283 -9.54 7.44 9.17
C MET A 283 -9.26 6.62 10.45
N HIS A 284 -8.39 7.10 11.33
CA HIS A 284 -8.24 6.56 12.68
C HIS A 284 -9.47 6.86 13.54
N ALA A 285 -9.93 8.11 13.55
CA ALA A 285 -11.02 8.58 14.41
C ALA A 285 -12.36 7.92 14.08
N ASP A 286 -12.67 7.69 12.81
CA ASP A 286 -13.93 7.08 12.36
C ASP A 286 -13.89 5.55 12.26
N GLY A 287 -12.71 4.93 12.52
CA GLY A 287 -12.52 3.49 12.54
C GLY A 287 -12.32 2.84 11.17
N THR A 288 -12.19 3.62 10.10
CA THR A 288 -11.95 3.11 8.74
C THR A 288 -10.66 2.27 8.68
N LEU A 289 -9.55 2.79 9.22
CA LEU A 289 -8.28 2.05 9.26
C LEU A 289 -8.39 0.73 10.04
N SER A 290 -9.09 0.75 11.19
CA SER A 290 -9.36 -0.46 11.99
C SER A 290 -10.15 -1.51 11.19
N ALA A 291 -11.17 -1.07 10.45
CA ALA A 291 -11.97 -1.96 9.61
C ALA A 291 -11.13 -2.57 8.46
N LEU A 292 -10.31 -1.76 7.79
CA LEU A 292 -9.42 -2.21 6.73
C LEU A 292 -8.34 -3.17 7.27
N SER A 293 -7.75 -2.87 8.43
CA SER A 293 -6.79 -3.75 9.08
C SER A 293 -7.41 -5.13 9.37
N LYS A 294 -8.58 -5.18 10.00
CA LYS A 294 -9.27 -6.44 10.28
C LYS A 294 -9.65 -7.22 9.02
N LYS A 295 -9.99 -6.52 7.94
CA LYS A 295 -10.28 -7.15 6.64
C LYS A 295 -9.09 -7.93 6.09
N TRP A 296 -7.90 -7.34 6.16
CA TRP A 296 -6.70 -7.88 5.51
C TRP A 296 -5.84 -8.77 6.41
N TYR A 297 -5.96 -8.63 7.73
CA TYR A 297 -5.10 -9.30 8.71
C TYR A 297 -5.89 -10.23 9.64
N SER A 298 -6.77 -11.05 9.07
CA SER A 298 -7.51 -12.12 9.78
C SER A 298 -8.21 -11.65 11.06
N GLY A 299 -8.78 -10.43 11.02
CA GLY A 299 -9.51 -9.86 12.15
C GLY A 299 -8.65 -9.09 13.16
N VAL A 300 -7.34 -9.03 12.95
CA VAL A 300 -6.42 -8.28 13.83
C VAL A 300 -6.41 -6.80 13.47
N ASP A 301 -6.44 -5.95 14.49
CA ASP A 301 -6.33 -4.50 14.35
C ASP A 301 -4.89 -4.05 14.60
N TRP A 302 -4.14 -3.79 13.54
CA TRP A 302 -2.77 -3.30 13.61
C TRP A 302 -2.65 -1.78 13.59
N THR A 303 -3.78 -1.05 13.63
CA THR A 303 -3.79 0.42 13.54
C THR A 303 -3.59 1.10 14.89
N VAL A 304 -3.60 0.36 15.98
CA VAL A 304 -3.41 0.89 17.33
C VAL A 304 -2.00 0.56 17.85
N SER A 305 -1.33 1.55 18.39
CA SER A 305 0.03 1.39 18.94
C SER A 305 0.13 0.38 20.10
N SER A 306 -0.99 0.05 20.75
CA SER A 306 -1.07 -0.99 21.76
C SER A 306 -1.02 -2.41 21.20
N ALA A 307 -1.41 -2.61 19.92
CA ALA A 307 -1.19 -3.88 19.23
C ALA A 307 0.31 -4.16 19.05
N SER A 308 1.14 -3.11 19.05
CA SER A 308 2.59 -3.20 19.09
C SER A 308 3.17 -3.74 20.41
N LYS A 309 2.34 -3.94 21.42
CA LYS A 309 2.78 -4.42 22.77
C LYS A 309 2.17 -5.78 23.14
N GLY A 310 1.24 -6.28 22.35
CA GLY A 310 0.59 -7.56 22.59
C GLY A 310 1.30 -8.69 21.84
N SER A 311 1.93 -9.60 22.55
CA SER A 311 2.34 -10.88 21.99
C SER A 311 1.11 -11.58 21.39
N VAL A 312 0.96 -11.54 20.07
CA VAL A 312 0.10 -12.51 19.40
C VAL A 312 0.89 -13.79 19.39
N SER A 313 0.69 -14.63 20.40
CA SER A 313 1.17 -16.03 20.35
C SER A 313 0.62 -16.64 19.08
N PRO A 314 1.45 -17.31 18.27
CA PRO A 314 0.95 -18.10 17.15
C PRO A 314 -0.02 -19.12 17.73
N SER A 315 -1.26 -19.13 17.22
CA SER A 315 -2.19 -20.21 17.50
C SER A 315 -1.60 -21.50 16.96
N ALA A 316 -1.38 -22.46 17.88
CA ALA A 316 -0.88 -23.79 17.59
C ALA A 316 -1.78 -24.56 16.61
#